data_970d6a92b315c139af5cffc37b03156c
#
_entry.id   970d6a92b315c139af5cffc37b03156c
#
_cell.length_a   1.000
_cell.length_b   1.000
_cell.length_c   1.000
_cell.angle_alpha   90.00
_cell.angle_beta   90.00
_cell.angle_gamma   90.00
#
_symmetry.space_group_name_H-M   'P 1'
#
loop_
_entity.id
_entity.type
_entity.pdbx_description
1 polymer ?
#
loop_
_entity_poly.entity_id
_entity_poly.type
_entity_poly.pdbx_seq_one_letter_code
_entity_poly.pdbx_strand_id
1 'polypeptide(L)'
;MALEYSKDLFGKTFAEAYVRISQIRTRQDVLQTEEGTEKIIVGECIIQIFPDQATREAGGDTMEVQRENVTFDKTSTDNFYSQAYTYLKTLDEFAGATDVIDAAEQP
;
A
#
# COMPACT_ATOMS: atom_id res chain seq x y z
N MET A 1 -5.92 2.90 7.95
CA MET A 1 -6.22 1.71 7.11
C MET A 1 -4.95 0.90 6.91
N ALA A 2 -5.08 -0.40 6.86
CA ALA A 2 -3.97 -1.30 6.63
C ALA A 2 -4.49 -2.61 6.03
N LEU A 3 -3.60 -3.53 5.70
CA LEU A 3 -3.96 -4.85 5.22
C LEU A 3 -3.34 -5.91 6.13
N GLU A 4 -3.99 -7.06 6.19
CA GLU A 4 -3.50 -8.22 6.92
C GLU A 4 -3.49 -9.42 5.99
N TYR A 5 -2.40 -10.17 5.96
CA TYR A 5 -2.25 -11.32 5.07
C TYR A 5 -1.23 -12.31 5.63
N SER A 6 -1.20 -13.50 5.05
CA SER A 6 -0.21 -14.51 5.40
C SER A 6 1.04 -14.31 4.56
N LYS A 7 2.18 -14.15 5.21
CA LYS A 7 3.46 -13.94 4.54
C LYS A 7 4.51 -14.94 5.00
N ASP A 8 5.19 -15.53 4.02
CA ASP A 8 6.35 -16.39 4.28
C ASP A 8 7.63 -15.58 4.13
N LEU A 9 8.45 -15.59 5.17
CA LEU A 9 9.71 -14.86 5.16
C LEU A 9 10.74 -15.63 5.99
N PHE A 10 11.91 -15.87 5.40
CA PHE A 10 13.00 -16.61 6.05
C PHE A 10 12.58 -17.99 6.57
N GLY A 11 11.72 -18.68 5.81
CA GLY A 11 11.27 -20.03 6.18
C GLY A 11 10.21 -20.06 7.27
N LYS A 12 9.68 -18.91 7.66
CA LYS A 12 8.64 -18.81 8.68
C LYS A 12 7.39 -18.18 8.09
N THR A 13 6.22 -18.67 8.45
CA THR A 13 4.93 -18.12 8.04
C THR A 13 4.39 -17.17 9.10
N PHE A 14 4.11 -15.94 8.69
CA PHE A 14 3.45 -14.93 9.52
C PHE A 14 2.00 -14.86 9.08
N ALA A 15 1.11 -15.54 9.79
CA ALA A 15 -0.29 -15.69 9.38
C ALA A 15 -1.06 -14.35 9.43
N GLU A 16 -0.61 -13.42 10.25
CA GLU A 16 -1.29 -12.14 10.48
C GLU A 16 -0.37 -10.95 10.20
N ALA A 17 0.47 -11.07 9.15
CA ALA A 17 1.37 -9.98 8.78
C ALA A 17 0.56 -8.70 8.49
N TYR A 18 1.00 -7.60 9.06
CA TYR A 18 0.31 -6.31 8.98
C TYR A 18 1.03 -5.40 8.00
N VAL A 19 0.31 -4.89 7.02
CA VAL A 19 0.84 -4.08 5.93
C VAL A 19 0.29 -2.67 6.03
N ARG A 20 1.18 -1.70 6.05
CA ARG A 20 0.82 -0.29 6.15
C ARG A 20 1.57 0.50 5.10
N ILE A 21 0.87 1.42 4.43
CA ILE A 21 1.51 2.42 3.59
C ILE A 21 1.90 3.59 4.49
N SER A 22 3.20 3.78 4.69
CA SER A 22 3.69 4.81 5.59
C SER A 22 3.77 6.17 4.94
N GLN A 23 3.99 6.21 3.63
CA GLN A 23 4.19 7.45 2.90
C GLN A 23 3.84 7.27 1.43
N ILE A 24 3.26 8.30 0.83
CA ILE A 24 3.04 8.38 -0.61
C ILE A 24 3.70 9.66 -1.10
N ARG A 25 4.62 9.52 -2.07
CA ARG A 25 5.26 10.66 -2.73
C ARG A 25 4.68 10.79 -4.11
N THR A 26 3.93 11.84 -4.36
CA THR A 26 3.26 12.05 -5.64
C THR A 26 4.08 12.95 -6.56
N ARG A 27 3.98 12.68 -7.86
CA ARG A 27 4.51 13.55 -8.90
C ARG A 27 3.55 13.57 -10.08
N GLN A 28 3.59 14.65 -10.86
CA GLN A 28 2.88 14.68 -12.12
C GLN A 28 3.78 14.11 -13.22
N ASP A 29 3.17 13.33 -14.09
CA ASP A 29 3.83 12.75 -15.23
C ASP A 29 2.97 12.98 -16.47
N VAL A 30 3.53 12.79 -17.64
CA VAL A 30 2.82 12.98 -18.90
C VAL A 30 2.81 11.67 -19.66
N LEU A 31 1.60 11.21 -19.98
CA LEU A 31 1.40 10.00 -20.77
C LEU A 31 1.10 10.40 -22.22
N GLN A 32 1.87 9.84 -23.16
CA GLN A 32 1.62 10.02 -24.58
C GLN A 32 0.54 9.02 -25.01
N THR A 33 -0.54 9.54 -25.59
CA THR A 33 -1.63 8.73 -26.12
C THR A 33 -1.82 9.05 -27.61
N GLU A 34 -2.60 8.22 -28.31
CA GLU A 34 -2.94 8.47 -29.71
C GLU A 34 -3.72 9.76 -29.90
N GLU A 35 -4.44 10.20 -28.87
CA GLU A 35 -5.26 11.41 -28.88
C GLU A 35 -4.48 12.64 -28.41
N GLY A 36 -3.19 12.49 -28.05
CA GLY A 36 -2.37 13.60 -27.57
C GLY A 36 -1.65 13.24 -26.28
N THR A 37 -1.54 14.21 -25.37
CA THR A 37 -0.87 14.03 -24.08
C THR A 37 -1.88 14.11 -22.94
N GLU A 38 -1.69 13.27 -21.93
CA GLU A 38 -2.50 13.26 -20.73
C GLU A 38 -1.60 13.44 -19.51
N LYS A 39 -2.01 14.30 -18.58
CA LYS A 39 -1.32 14.47 -17.32
C LYS A 39 -1.84 13.46 -16.31
N ILE A 40 -0.94 12.68 -15.74
CA ILE A 40 -1.27 11.68 -14.74
C ILE A 40 -0.55 11.99 -13.42
N ILE A 41 -1.08 11.45 -12.34
CA ILE A 41 -0.44 11.53 -11.03
C ILE A 41 0.05 10.15 -10.67
N VAL A 42 1.37 10.04 -10.46
CA VAL A 42 2.01 8.78 -10.04
C VAL A 42 2.53 8.98 -8.63
N GLY A 43 2.32 7.99 -7.78
CA GLY A 43 2.83 8.00 -6.41
C GLY A 43 3.76 6.84 -6.15
N GLU A 44 4.89 7.13 -5.50
CA GLU A 44 5.73 6.10 -4.92
C GLU A 44 5.22 5.82 -3.52
N CYS A 45 4.72 4.62 -3.30
CA CYS A 45 4.20 4.19 -2.01
C CYS A 45 5.28 3.43 -1.25
N ILE A 46 5.56 3.85 -0.03
CA ILE A 46 6.48 3.14 0.85
C ILE A 46 5.65 2.26 1.76
N ILE A 47 5.87 0.95 1.65
CA ILE A 47 5.06 -0.08 2.28
C ILE A 47 5.85 -0.72 3.39
N GLN A 48 5.32 -0.66 4.61
CA GLN A 48 5.93 -1.29 5.78
C GLN A 48 5.16 -2.56 6.10
N ILE A 49 5.89 -3.65 6.31
CA ILE A 49 5.30 -4.94 6.66
C ILE A 49 5.81 -5.35 8.04
N PHE A 50 4.87 -5.59 8.95
CA PHE A 50 5.13 -5.98 10.34
C PHE A 50 4.70 -7.43 10.55
N PRO A 51 5.28 -8.13 11.54
CA PRO A 51 4.86 -9.50 11.87
C PRO A 51 3.38 -9.60 12.22
N ASP A 52 2.84 -8.58 12.87
CA ASP A 52 1.43 -8.47 13.24
C ASP A 52 1.08 -7.04 13.63
N GLN A 53 -0.19 -6.78 13.84
CA GLN A 53 -0.69 -5.46 14.21
C GLN A 53 -0.17 -5.03 15.60
N ALA A 54 -0.07 -5.96 16.54
CA ALA A 54 0.41 -5.65 17.90
C ALA A 54 1.85 -5.12 17.87
N THR A 55 2.71 -5.68 17.03
CA THR A 55 4.08 -5.19 16.86
C THR A 55 4.09 -3.75 16.35
N ARG A 56 3.23 -3.44 15.38
CA ARG A 56 3.11 -2.08 14.83
C ARG A 56 2.65 -1.09 15.91
N GLU A 57 1.63 -1.45 16.68
CA GLU A 57 1.07 -0.59 17.74
C GLU A 57 2.06 -0.36 18.88
N ALA A 58 2.91 -1.35 19.17
CA ALA A 58 3.93 -1.23 20.19
C ALA A 58 5.17 -0.44 19.74
N GLY A 59 5.19 0.03 18.49
CA GLY A 59 6.33 0.74 17.95
C GLY A 59 7.48 -0.17 17.56
N GLY A 60 7.21 -1.46 17.34
CA GLY A 60 8.23 -2.42 16.95
C GLY A 60 8.69 -2.24 15.52
N ASP A 61 9.74 -2.95 15.15
CA ASP A 61 10.37 -2.83 13.85
C ASP A 61 9.60 -3.54 12.75
N THR A 62 9.71 -3.04 11.53
CA THR A 62 9.25 -3.71 10.34
C THR A 62 10.11 -4.94 10.06
N MET A 63 9.52 -5.98 9.47
CA MET A 63 10.30 -7.10 8.97
C MET A 63 10.67 -6.94 7.50
N GLU A 64 9.96 -6.06 6.77
CA GLU A 64 10.25 -5.79 5.37
C GLU A 64 9.71 -4.42 4.98
N VAL A 65 10.40 -3.74 4.07
CA VAL A 65 9.94 -2.47 3.47
C VAL A 65 9.98 -2.64 1.96
N GLN A 66 8.88 -2.33 1.31
CA GLN A 66 8.76 -2.39 -0.14
C GLN A 66 8.37 -1.02 -0.70
N ARG A 67 8.58 -0.85 -2.00
CA ARG A 67 8.18 0.36 -2.73
C ARG A 67 7.39 -0.04 -3.96
N GLU A 68 6.27 0.62 -4.17
CA GLU A 68 5.42 0.39 -5.34
C GLU A 68 5.02 1.73 -5.96
N ASN A 69 4.99 1.77 -7.28
CA ASN A 69 4.50 2.93 -8.02
C ASN A 69 3.04 2.69 -8.41
N VAL A 70 2.20 3.65 -8.08
CA VAL A 70 0.76 3.57 -8.34
C VAL A 70 0.35 4.78 -9.17
N THR A 71 -0.43 4.56 -10.22
CA THR A 71 -1.05 5.65 -10.96
C THR A 71 -2.40 5.95 -10.33
N PHE A 72 -2.58 7.19 -9.89
CA PHE A 72 -3.79 7.59 -9.19
C PHE A 72 -4.81 8.22 -10.12
N ASP A 73 -6.09 7.93 -9.83
CA ASP A 73 -7.21 8.59 -10.50
C ASP A 73 -7.56 9.87 -9.73
N LYS A 74 -7.19 11.00 -10.30
CA LYS A 74 -7.44 12.31 -9.68
C LYS A 74 -8.91 12.72 -9.73
N THR A 75 -9.74 12.02 -10.50
CA THR A 75 -11.18 12.30 -10.60
C THR A 75 -12.01 11.47 -9.63
N SER A 76 -11.39 10.45 -9.01
CA SER A 76 -12.06 9.61 -8.03
C SER A 76 -12.31 10.38 -6.72
N THR A 77 -13.41 10.04 -6.04
CA THR A 77 -13.69 10.58 -4.70
C THR A 77 -12.87 9.90 -3.62
N ASP A 78 -12.25 8.75 -3.92
CA ASP A 78 -11.38 8.06 -2.99
C ASP A 78 -10.05 8.79 -2.84
N ASN A 79 -9.54 8.88 -1.60
CA ASN A 79 -8.24 9.49 -1.40
C ASN A 79 -7.12 8.57 -1.93
N PHE A 80 -5.90 9.10 -2.03
CA PHE A 80 -4.79 8.36 -2.61
C PHE A 80 -4.40 7.13 -1.78
N TYR A 81 -4.53 7.19 -0.45
CA TYR A 81 -4.27 6.02 0.39
C TYR A 81 -5.25 4.89 0.09
N SER A 82 -6.55 5.19 -0.02
CA SER A 82 -7.55 4.19 -0.39
C SER A 82 -7.26 3.57 -1.75
N GLN A 83 -6.91 4.40 -2.73
CA GLN A 83 -6.56 3.91 -4.07
C GLN A 83 -5.31 3.01 -4.03
N ALA A 84 -4.31 3.39 -3.25
CA ALA A 84 -3.08 2.62 -3.12
C ALA A 84 -3.33 1.26 -2.47
N TYR A 85 -4.11 1.20 -1.41
CA TYR A 85 -4.46 -0.10 -0.78
C TYR A 85 -5.27 -0.98 -1.72
N THR A 86 -6.20 -0.41 -2.49
CA THR A 86 -6.95 -1.15 -3.49
C THR A 86 -6.00 -1.73 -4.54
N TYR A 87 -5.02 -0.95 -4.98
CA TYR A 87 -4.01 -1.41 -5.93
C TYR A 87 -3.19 -2.57 -5.34
N LEU A 88 -2.75 -2.46 -4.09
CA LEU A 88 -1.97 -3.53 -3.45
C LEU A 88 -2.71 -4.86 -3.45
N LYS A 89 -4.02 -4.84 -3.24
CA LYS A 89 -4.82 -6.07 -3.24
C LYS A 89 -4.91 -6.73 -4.61
N THR A 90 -4.53 -6.04 -5.68
CA THR A 90 -4.46 -6.64 -7.03
C THR A 90 -3.14 -7.37 -7.29
N LEU A 91 -2.14 -7.14 -6.47
CA LEU A 91 -0.84 -7.80 -6.59
C LEU A 91 -0.92 -9.22 -6.02
N ASP A 92 -0.22 -10.15 -6.67
CA ASP A 92 -0.22 -11.56 -6.26
C ASP A 92 0.19 -11.73 -4.79
N GLU A 93 1.19 -10.96 -4.35
CA GLU A 93 1.70 -11.05 -2.97
C GLU A 93 0.61 -10.74 -1.94
N PHE A 94 -0.29 -9.81 -2.25
CA PHE A 94 -1.33 -9.37 -1.31
C PHE A 94 -2.72 -9.89 -1.68
N ALA A 95 -2.80 -10.81 -2.63
CA ALA A 95 -4.07 -11.39 -3.04
C ALA A 95 -4.75 -12.08 -1.83
N GLY A 96 -6.00 -11.73 -1.57
CA GLY A 96 -6.72 -12.26 -0.41
C GLY A 96 -6.47 -11.52 0.88
N ALA A 97 -5.69 -10.43 0.87
CA ALA A 97 -5.47 -9.62 2.06
C ALA A 97 -6.78 -9.00 2.57
N THR A 98 -6.92 -8.94 3.88
CA THR A 98 -8.10 -8.41 4.55
C THR A 98 -7.85 -6.97 4.98
N ASP A 99 -8.84 -6.11 4.79
CA ASP A 99 -8.75 -4.71 5.24
C ASP A 99 -8.77 -4.65 6.77
N VAL A 100 -7.86 -3.86 7.33
CA VAL A 100 -7.82 -3.57 8.76
C VAL A 100 -8.04 -2.07 8.94
N ILE A 101 -9.02 -1.71 9.74
CA ILE A 101 -9.28 -0.31 10.07
C ILE A 101 -8.70 -0.04 11.45
N ASP A 102 -7.70 0.84 11.49
CA ASP A 102 -7.05 1.25 12.73
C ASP A 102 -7.36 2.73 12.96
N ALA A 103 -8.03 3.03 14.07
CA ALA A 103 -8.41 4.39 14.40
C ALA A 103 -7.21 5.34 14.56
N ALA A 104 -6.05 4.80 14.91
CA ALA A 104 -4.81 5.57 15.05
C ALA A 104 -4.12 5.85 13.71
N GLU A 105 -4.57 5.24 12.63
CA GLU A 105 -3.94 5.30 11.32
C GLU A 105 -4.84 5.89 10.26
N GLN A 106 -5.42 7.00 10.53
CA GLN A 106 -6.25 7.67 9.53
C GLN A 106 -5.36 8.20 8.41
N PRO A 107 -5.48 7.65 7.19
CA PRO A 107 -4.75 8.19 6.06
C PRO A 107 -5.29 9.54 5.63
#